data_87a3955a6ebb3575f5a82022e16c7cde
#
_entry.id   87a3955a6ebb3575f5a82022e16c7cde
#
_cell.length_a   1.000
_cell.length_b   1.000
_cell.length_c   1.000
_cell.angle_alpha   90.00
_cell.angle_beta   90.00
_cell.angle_gamma   90.00
#
_symmetry.space_group_name_H-M   'P 1'
#
loop_
_entity.id
_entity.type
_entity.pdbx_description
1 polymer ?
#
loop_
_entity_poly.entity_id
_entity_poly.type
_entity_poly.pdbx_seq_one_letter_code
_entity_poly.pdbx_strand_id
1 'polypeptide(L)'
;MRKLLLGLALVGATAGSAQILSVTPAFPTQNDTVTIVYNAAQGNGALVGTTPVYAHAGLITSTSTSPTNWQFVQGTWGQPTAKVLMTDLGSNQHRIKYHIPTFYGFPTGTQVQELAFVFRNAAGTVVGRNADGSDIYYPIYPANAGLLAAFFAPSGPQIAEIGDTISLVAASNQSATLKIYDNGALKTTVLNATSLSYDLLVTQSGQHTVVLEATSGTSTAYDTLTYVSNPIQMV
;
A
#
# COMPACT_ATOMS: atom_id res chain seq x y z
N MET A 1 -3.32 8.85 55.37
CA MET A 1 -2.41 8.66 54.23
C MET A 1 -3.13 7.88 53.15
N ARG A 2 -3.66 8.57 52.12
CA ARG A 2 -4.34 7.95 50.97
C ARG A 2 -3.27 7.60 49.92
N LYS A 3 -3.09 6.33 49.66
CA LYS A 3 -2.24 5.86 48.54
C LYS A 3 -2.99 6.06 47.21
N LEU A 4 -2.47 6.98 46.39
CA LEU A 4 -2.92 7.21 45.06
C LEU A 4 -2.32 6.08 44.19
N LEU A 5 -3.12 5.12 43.73
CA LEU A 5 -2.71 4.17 42.70
C LEU A 5 -2.83 4.88 41.37
N LEU A 6 -1.68 5.16 40.76
CA LEU A 6 -1.59 5.66 39.39
C LEU A 6 -1.73 4.45 38.47
N GLY A 7 -2.91 4.24 37.92
CA GLY A 7 -3.14 3.23 36.89
C GLY A 7 -2.47 3.67 35.60
N LEU A 8 -1.41 2.94 35.20
CA LEU A 8 -0.78 3.09 33.90
C LEU A 8 -1.71 2.45 32.87
N ALA A 9 -2.48 3.27 32.15
CA ALA A 9 -3.22 2.81 30.99
C ALA A 9 -2.21 2.49 29.89
N LEU A 10 -2.01 1.20 29.62
CA LEU A 10 -1.27 0.71 28.45
C LEU A 10 -2.15 0.96 27.22
N VAL A 11 -1.92 2.07 26.53
CA VAL A 11 -2.53 2.32 25.22
C VAL A 11 -1.86 1.35 24.26
N GLY A 12 -2.53 0.25 23.96
CA GLY A 12 -2.14 -0.66 22.90
C GLY A 12 -2.28 0.06 21.57
N ALA A 13 -1.16 0.50 20.98
CA ALA A 13 -1.14 0.92 19.59
C ALA A 13 -1.43 -0.30 18.73
N THR A 14 -2.65 -0.42 18.20
CA THR A 14 -2.91 -1.38 17.12
C THR A 14 -2.13 -0.89 15.91
N ALA A 15 -1.07 -1.61 15.56
CA ALA A 15 -0.34 -1.37 14.33
C ALA A 15 -1.30 -1.66 13.18
N GLY A 16 -1.83 -0.62 12.53
CA GLY A 16 -2.48 -0.77 11.24
C GLY A 16 -1.54 -1.57 10.33
N SER A 17 -2.06 -2.56 9.60
CA SER A 17 -1.26 -3.38 8.69
C SER A 17 -0.56 -2.47 7.68
N ALA A 18 0.72 -2.18 7.92
CA ALA A 18 1.52 -1.41 6.99
C ALA A 18 1.66 -2.22 5.69
N GLN A 19 1.46 -1.56 4.55
CA GLN A 19 1.60 -2.22 3.24
C GLN A 19 3.07 -2.58 2.97
N ILE A 20 3.28 -3.67 2.24
CA ILE A 20 4.61 -4.08 1.75
C ILE A 20 5.15 -3.06 0.73
N LEU A 21 4.28 -2.47 -0.11
CA LEU A 21 4.60 -1.39 -1.03
C LEU A 21 3.72 -0.17 -0.82
N SER A 22 4.32 1.02 -0.87
CA SER A 22 3.62 2.28 -1.09
C SER A 22 4.10 2.86 -2.43
N VAL A 23 3.18 3.21 -3.31
CA VAL A 23 3.48 3.75 -4.65
C VAL A 23 2.82 5.12 -4.81
N THR A 24 3.57 6.08 -5.33
CA THR A 24 3.07 7.43 -5.62
C THR A 24 3.37 7.79 -7.07
N PRO A 25 2.38 8.19 -7.88
CA PRO A 25 0.95 8.29 -7.55
C PRO A 25 0.33 6.92 -7.22
N ALA A 26 -0.76 6.91 -6.45
CA ALA A 26 -1.44 5.69 -6.02
C ALA A 26 -2.11 4.92 -7.16
N PHE A 27 -2.47 5.61 -8.23
CA PHE A 27 -3.02 5.04 -9.48
C PHE A 27 -2.09 5.39 -10.66
N PRO A 28 -0.89 4.78 -10.74
CA PRO A 28 0.07 5.14 -11.78
C PRO A 28 -0.39 4.67 -13.15
N THR A 29 -0.12 5.48 -14.16
CA THR A 29 -0.17 5.08 -15.56
C THR A 29 1.20 4.62 -16.04
N GLN A 30 1.26 3.91 -17.17
CA GLN A 30 2.54 3.45 -17.72
C GLN A 30 3.51 4.56 -18.14
N ASN A 31 3.05 5.82 -18.19
CA ASN A 31 3.87 6.99 -18.58
C ASN A 31 4.31 7.84 -17.38
N ASP A 32 4.02 7.42 -16.17
CA ASP A 32 4.29 8.19 -14.98
C ASP A 32 5.73 8.03 -14.46
N THR A 33 6.13 9.01 -13.66
CA THR A 33 7.24 8.86 -12.72
C THR A 33 6.66 8.35 -11.41
N VAL A 34 7.13 7.18 -10.97
CA VAL A 34 6.70 6.56 -9.72
C VAL A 34 7.76 6.68 -8.64
N THR A 35 7.30 6.87 -7.41
CA THR A 35 8.09 6.67 -6.20
C THR A 35 7.55 5.43 -5.51
N ILE A 36 8.40 4.44 -5.30
CA ILE A 36 8.07 3.17 -4.67
C ILE A 36 8.83 3.09 -3.36
N VAL A 37 8.12 2.85 -2.27
CA VAL A 37 8.69 2.57 -0.96
C VAL A 37 8.36 1.12 -0.61
N TYR A 38 9.39 0.32 -0.42
CA TYR A 38 9.31 -1.04 0.08
C TYR A 38 9.53 -1.04 1.59
N ASN A 39 8.64 -1.71 2.33
CA ASN A 39 8.75 -1.93 3.75
C ASN A 39 9.19 -3.37 4.02
N ALA A 40 10.47 -3.55 4.35
CA ALA A 40 11.06 -4.86 4.58
C ALA A 40 10.56 -5.56 5.86
N ALA A 41 9.86 -4.84 6.75
CA ALA A 41 9.21 -5.43 7.91
C ALA A 41 7.89 -6.14 7.56
N GLN A 42 7.42 -5.99 6.31
CA GLN A 42 6.22 -6.62 5.80
C GLN A 42 6.57 -7.77 4.86
N GLY A 43 5.53 -8.49 4.40
CA GLY A 43 5.72 -9.66 3.57
C GLY A 43 6.41 -10.80 4.34
N ASN A 44 7.42 -11.41 3.74
CA ASN A 44 8.18 -12.50 4.38
C ASN A 44 9.22 -12.02 5.41
N GLY A 45 9.42 -10.71 5.59
CA GLY A 45 10.33 -10.11 6.57
C GLY A 45 11.81 -10.43 6.38
N ALA A 46 12.19 -11.08 5.28
CA ALA A 46 13.56 -11.60 5.10
C ALA A 46 14.64 -10.50 5.02
N LEU A 47 14.25 -9.28 4.63
CA LEU A 47 15.19 -8.15 4.48
C LEU A 47 15.17 -7.17 5.67
N VAL A 48 14.54 -7.54 6.80
CA VAL A 48 14.61 -6.71 8.03
C VAL A 48 16.06 -6.49 8.44
N GLY A 49 16.44 -5.23 8.67
CA GLY A 49 17.80 -4.84 9.04
C GLY A 49 18.84 -4.94 7.92
N THR A 50 18.44 -5.30 6.70
CA THR A 50 19.33 -5.44 5.56
C THR A 50 19.55 -4.09 4.86
N THR A 51 20.80 -3.73 4.61
CA THR A 51 21.20 -2.61 3.75
C THR A 51 22.56 -2.96 3.10
N PRO A 52 22.79 -2.62 1.83
CA PRO A 52 21.87 -2.04 0.85
C PRO A 52 20.82 -3.05 0.32
N VAL A 53 19.66 -2.53 -0.06
CA VAL A 53 18.59 -3.28 -0.73
C VAL A 53 18.51 -2.87 -2.20
N TYR A 54 18.25 -3.83 -3.06
CA TYR A 54 18.12 -3.68 -4.51
C TYR A 54 16.75 -4.17 -4.96
N ALA A 55 16.10 -3.44 -5.84
CA ALA A 55 14.92 -3.92 -6.55
C ALA A 55 15.35 -4.85 -7.71
N HIS A 56 14.74 -6.01 -7.82
CA HIS A 56 14.68 -6.77 -9.07
C HIS A 56 13.29 -6.56 -9.61
N ALA A 57 13.17 -5.79 -10.68
CA ALA A 57 11.91 -5.23 -11.12
C ALA A 57 11.63 -5.58 -12.59
N GLY A 58 10.40 -5.93 -12.89
CA GLY A 58 9.95 -6.22 -14.24
C GLY A 58 8.54 -5.67 -14.49
N LEU A 59 8.01 -5.98 -15.65
CA LEU A 59 6.67 -5.60 -16.07
C LEU A 59 5.85 -6.83 -16.40
N ILE A 60 4.58 -6.83 -16.00
CA ILE A 60 3.56 -7.65 -16.64
C ILE A 60 2.91 -6.79 -17.72
N THR A 61 2.88 -7.33 -18.94
CA THR A 61 2.34 -6.65 -20.10
C THR A 61 1.23 -7.47 -20.74
N SER A 62 0.53 -6.93 -21.72
CA SER A 62 -0.49 -7.65 -22.47
C SER A 62 0.06 -8.89 -23.22
N THR A 63 1.39 -9.01 -23.35
CA THR A 63 2.06 -10.18 -23.96
C THR A 63 2.63 -11.17 -22.96
N SER A 64 2.54 -10.88 -21.66
CA SER A 64 2.94 -11.82 -20.61
C SER A 64 2.00 -13.02 -20.58
N THR A 65 2.56 -14.23 -20.61
CA THR A 65 1.81 -15.48 -20.68
C THR A 65 1.43 -16.05 -19.32
N SER A 66 2.02 -15.52 -18.26
CA SER A 66 1.73 -15.87 -16.86
C SER A 66 2.15 -14.73 -15.93
N PRO A 67 1.69 -14.71 -14.69
CA PRO A 67 2.14 -13.71 -13.69
C PRO A 67 3.65 -13.71 -13.45
N THR A 68 4.33 -14.82 -13.68
CA THR A 68 5.80 -14.93 -13.55
C THR A 68 6.57 -14.68 -14.85
N ASN A 69 5.87 -14.41 -15.95
CA ASN A 69 6.49 -14.09 -17.24
C ASN A 69 6.77 -12.58 -17.33
N TRP A 70 7.72 -12.12 -16.51
CA TRP A 70 8.11 -10.71 -16.45
C TRP A 70 8.82 -10.28 -17.73
N GLN A 71 8.43 -9.12 -18.22
CA GLN A 71 9.06 -8.48 -19.38
C GLN A 71 9.95 -7.31 -18.90
N PHE A 72 10.93 -6.92 -19.71
CA PHE A 72 11.80 -5.75 -19.49
C PHE A 72 12.46 -5.71 -18.11
N VAL A 73 12.89 -6.87 -17.61
CA VAL A 73 13.45 -7.02 -16.26
C VAL A 73 14.67 -6.12 -16.07
N GLN A 74 14.72 -5.43 -14.95
CA GLN A 74 15.80 -4.56 -14.53
C GLN A 74 16.54 -5.17 -13.33
N GLY A 75 17.86 -5.03 -13.33
CA GLY A 75 18.74 -5.60 -12.31
C GLY A 75 19.09 -7.06 -12.61
N THR A 76 20.38 -7.30 -12.90
CA THR A 76 20.92 -8.66 -13.03
C THR A 76 20.94 -9.31 -11.64
N TRP A 77 20.46 -10.54 -11.54
CA TRP A 77 20.42 -11.26 -10.27
C TRP A 77 21.82 -11.41 -9.65
N GLY A 78 21.94 -11.14 -8.36
CA GLY A 78 23.21 -11.23 -7.63
C GLY A 78 24.24 -10.16 -8.00
N GLN A 79 23.88 -9.15 -8.83
CA GLN A 79 24.78 -8.05 -9.18
C GLN A 79 24.29 -6.73 -8.57
N PRO A 80 25.14 -6.00 -7.82
CA PRO A 80 24.80 -4.70 -7.24
C PRO A 80 24.89 -3.61 -8.32
N THR A 81 23.79 -3.35 -9.03
CA THR A 81 23.72 -2.29 -10.05
C THR A 81 23.09 -1.02 -9.48
N ALA A 82 23.69 0.13 -9.74
CA ALA A 82 23.21 1.43 -9.25
C ALA A 82 21.78 1.76 -9.71
N LYS A 83 21.40 1.30 -10.90
CA LYS A 83 20.05 1.54 -11.48
C LYS A 83 18.91 1.04 -10.60
N VAL A 84 19.12 -0.05 -9.86
CA VAL A 84 18.12 -0.70 -9.02
C VAL A 84 18.45 -0.64 -7.53
N LEU A 85 19.47 0.12 -7.16
CA LEU A 85 19.80 0.39 -5.77
C LEU A 85 18.70 1.26 -5.15
N MET A 86 18.19 0.86 -4.00
CA MET A 86 17.22 1.62 -3.25
C MET A 86 17.89 2.53 -2.22
N THR A 87 17.31 3.71 -2.01
CA THR A 87 17.68 4.61 -0.91
C THR A 87 17.11 4.07 0.39
N ASP A 88 17.96 3.83 1.38
CA ASP A 88 17.53 3.51 2.74
C ASP A 88 16.90 4.74 3.41
N LEU A 89 15.69 4.60 3.93
CA LEU A 89 14.96 5.64 4.66
C LEU A 89 14.99 5.41 6.18
N GLY A 90 15.64 4.35 6.64
CA GLY A 90 15.54 3.87 8.01
C GLY A 90 14.27 3.08 8.28
N SER A 91 14.13 2.52 9.49
CA SER A 91 12.95 1.76 9.94
C SER A 91 12.52 0.65 8.96
N ASN A 92 13.48 -0.01 8.31
CA ASN A 92 13.26 -1.06 7.29
C ASN A 92 12.52 -0.58 6.04
N GLN A 93 12.54 0.72 5.74
CA GLN A 93 11.94 1.28 4.54
C GLN A 93 13.01 1.64 3.51
N HIS A 94 12.76 1.27 2.25
CA HIS A 94 13.67 1.50 1.13
C HIS A 94 12.91 2.11 -0.04
N ARG A 95 13.47 3.14 -0.66
CA ARG A 95 12.83 3.92 -1.72
C ARG A 95 13.58 3.83 -3.04
N ILE A 96 12.83 3.69 -4.13
CA ILE A 96 13.33 3.94 -5.49
C ILE A 96 12.36 4.86 -6.22
N LYS A 97 12.88 5.77 -7.07
CA LYS A 97 12.08 6.66 -7.90
C LYS A 97 12.56 6.61 -9.33
N TYR A 98 11.65 6.42 -10.28
CA TYR A 98 11.98 6.38 -11.70
C TYR A 98 10.76 6.72 -12.58
N HIS A 99 11.05 7.19 -13.80
CA HIS A 99 10.06 7.32 -14.87
C HIS A 99 9.94 5.96 -15.58
N ILE A 100 8.74 5.39 -15.58
CA ILE A 100 8.48 4.01 -16.01
C ILE A 100 9.05 3.71 -17.41
N PRO A 101 8.70 4.47 -18.47
CA PRO A 101 9.24 4.22 -19.82
C PRO A 101 10.76 4.23 -19.90
N THR A 102 11.39 5.20 -19.27
CA THR A 102 12.86 5.36 -19.29
C THR A 102 13.57 4.27 -18.50
N PHE A 103 12.98 3.85 -17.40
CA PHE A 103 13.56 2.82 -16.53
C PHE A 103 13.51 1.44 -17.17
N TYR A 104 12.38 1.06 -17.76
CA TYR A 104 12.21 -0.26 -18.36
C TYR A 104 12.65 -0.32 -19.82
N GLY A 105 12.57 0.77 -20.57
CA GLY A 105 13.03 0.84 -21.97
C GLY A 105 12.15 0.06 -22.93
N PHE A 106 10.87 -0.09 -22.67
CA PHE A 106 9.95 -0.80 -23.54
C PHE A 106 9.60 0.03 -24.80
N PRO A 107 9.32 -0.61 -25.96
CA PRO A 107 8.96 0.09 -27.18
C PRO A 107 7.56 0.70 -27.12
N THR A 108 7.34 1.73 -27.97
CA THR A 108 6.01 2.32 -28.18
C THR A 108 5.00 1.23 -28.57
N GLY A 109 3.79 1.33 -27.99
CA GLY A 109 2.72 0.35 -28.21
C GLY A 109 2.68 -0.79 -27.18
N THR A 110 3.70 -0.92 -26.31
CA THR A 110 3.63 -1.83 -25.17
C THR A 110 2.51 -1.42 -24.22
N GLN A 111 1.69 -2.37 -23.82
CA GLN A 111 0.64 -2.16 -22.81
C GLN A 111 1.08 -2.80 -21.50
N VAL A 112 1.46 -1.95 -20.54
CA VAL A 112 1.87 -2.37 -19.20
C VAL A 112 0.63 -2.54 -18.35
N GLN A 113 0.54 -3.67 -17.65
CA GLN A 113 -0.58 -4.02 -16.77
C GLN A 113 -0.17 -3.91 -15.30
N GLU A 114 1.05 -4.35 -14.95
CA GLU A 114 1.54 -4.31 -13.58
C GLU A 114 3.05 -4.05 -13.56
N LEU A 115 3.50 -3.41 -12.50
CA LEU A 115 4.88 -3.44 -12.04
C LEU A 115 5.08 -4.69 -11.20
N ALA A 116 6.16 -5.44 -11.43
CA ALA A 116 6.49 -6.67 -10.74
C ALA A 116 7.81 -6.52 -9.98
N PHE A 117 7.87 -7.01 -8.74
CA PHE A 117 9.02 -6.84 -7.87
C PHE A 117 9.34 -8.09 -7.06
N VAL A 118 10.63 -8.30 -6.86
CA VAL A 118 11.20 -8.86 -5.64
C VAL A 118 12.33 -7.93 -5.19
N PHE A 119 12.56 -7.86 -3.89
CA PHE A 119 13.65 -7.07 -3.32
C PHE A 119 14.73 -8.02 -2.83
N ARG A 120 15.99 -7.58 -2.85
CA ARG A 120 17.09 -8.47 -2.51
C ARG A 120 18.28 -7.73 -1.90
N ASN A 121 19.13 -8.45 -1.18
CA ASN A 121 20.46 -7.99 -0.84
C ASN A 121 21.37 -7.94 -2.09
N ALA A 122 22.60 -7.45 -1.95
CA ALA A 122 23.55 -7.32 -3.08
C ALA A 122 23.80 -8.65 -3.81
N ALA A 123 23.98 -9.75 -3.07
CA ALA A 123 24.29 -11.08 -3.61
C ALA A 123 23.05 -11.84 -4.12
N GLY A 124 21.83 -11.36 -3.86
CA GLY A 124 20.61 -12.07 -4.22
C GLY A 124 20.33 -13.33 -3.38
N THR A 125 21.00 -13.47 -2.26
CA THR A 125 20.85 -14.64 -1.35
C THR A 125 19.74 -14.47 -0.33
N VAL A 126 19.32 -13.22 -0.07
CA VAL A 126 18.20 -12.88 0.80
C VAL A 126 17.20 -12.08 -0.02
N VAL A 127 15.94 -12.52 -0.03
CA VAL A 127 14.92 -12.02 -0.95
C VAL A 127 13.64 -11.66 -0.19
N GLY A 128 13.21 -10.40 -0.35
CA GLY A 128 11.94 -9.88 0.15
C GLY A 128 10.82 -10.13 -0.86
N ARG A 129 9.76 -10.78 -0.39
CA ARG A 129 8.57 -11.20 -1.14
C ARG A 129 7.31 -11.00 -0.31
N ASN A 130 6.16 -11.31 -0.86
CA ASN A 130 4.93 -11.45 -0.07
C ASN A 130 5.10 -12.51 1.03
N ALA A 131 4.23 -12.50 2.03
CA ALA A 131 4.29 -13.44 3.16
C ALA A 131 4.13 -14.91 2.73
N ASP A 132 3.40 -15.16 1.65
CA ASP A 132 3.22 -16.49 1.05
C ASP A 132 4.38 -16.90 0.11
N GLY A 133 5.40 -16.06 -0.03
CA GLY A 133 6.55 -16.28 -0.90
C GLY A 133 6.33 -15.89 -2.36
N SER A 134 5.15 -15.41 -2.73
CA SER A 134 4.89 -14.92 -4.08
C SER A 134 5.62 -13.59 -4.36
N ASP A 135 5.74 -13.26 -5.65
CA ASP A 135 6.26 -11.98 -6.10
C ASP A 135 5.27 -10.85 -5.76
N ILE A 136 5.77 -9.62 -5.73
CA ILE A 136 5.00 -8.44 -5.35
C ILE A 136 4.61 -7.69 -6.62
N TYR A 137 3.30 -7.41 -6.79
CA TYR A 137 2.76 -6.72 -7.97
C TYR A 137 2.08 -5.42 -7.58
N TYR A 138 2.13 -4.45 -8.49
CA TYR A 138 1.39 -3.19 -8.35
C TYR A 138 0.73 -2.82 -9.68
N PRO A 139 -0.59 -2.55 -9.71
CA PRO A 139 -1.31 -2.33 -10.95
C PRO A 139 -0.90 -1.01 -11.63
N ILE A 140 -0.92 -1.04 -12.96
CA ILE A 140 -0.83 0.13 -13.83
C ILE A 140 -2.21 0.41 -14.42
N TYR A 141 -2.65 1.64 -14.32
CA TYR A 141 -3.98 2.04 -14.72
C TYR A 141 -3.98 2.71 -16.11
N PRO A 142 -5.06 2.57 -16.91
CA PRO A 142 -5.19 3.30 -18.16
C PRO A 142 -5.16 4.82 -17.93
N ALA A 143 -4.48 5.56 -18.81
CA ALA A 143 -4.41 7.02 -18.71
C ALA A 143 -5.79 7.71 -18.88
N ASN A 144 -6.75 7.02 -19.51
CA ASN A 144 -8.12 7.47 -19.69
C ASN A 144 -9.10 6.80 -18.72
N ALA A 145 -8.61 6.19 -17.62
CA ALA A 145 -9.48 5.68 -16.58
C ALA A 145 -10.37 6.82 -16.05
N GLY A 146 -11.65 6.51 -15.85
CA GLY A 146 -12.58 7.41 -15.17
C GLY A 146 -12.12 7.70 -13.72
N LEU A 147 -13.01 8.24 -12.91
CA LEU A 147 -12.72 8.41 -11.48
C LEU A 147 -12.48 7.05 -10.83
N LEU A 148 -11.34 6.89 -10.17
CA LEU A 148 -10.98 5.73 -9.35
C LEU A 148 -10.80 6.17 -7.91
N ALA A 149 -11.16 5.28 -6.99
CA ALA A 149 -10.91 5.46 -5.56
C ALA A 149 -10.61 4.10 -4.92
N ALA A 150 -9.69 4.07 -3.95
CA ALA A 150 -9.36 2.86 -3.21
C ALA A 150 -8.84 3.17 -1.80
N PHE A 151 -9.05 2.23 -0.88
CA PHE A 151 -8.31 2.16 0.37
C PHE A 151 -6.92 1.55 0.12
N PHE A 152 -5.91 2.18 0.68
CA PHE A 152 -4.52 1.73 0.64
C PHE A 152 -4.02 1.23 2.00
N ALA A 153 -4.71 1.56 3.08
CA ALA A 153 -4.50 0.99 4.40
C ALA A 153 -5.82 1.01 5.19
N PRO A 154 -6.06 -0.05 5.99
CA PRO A 154 -5.35 -1.32 6.05
C PRO A 154 -5.57 -2.16 4.78
N SER A 155 -4.67 -3.11 4.51
CA SER A 155 -4.79 -4.03 3.39
C SER A 155 -5.62 -5.26 3.78
N GLY A 156 -6.95 -5.16 3.68
CA GLY A 156 -7.87 -6.26 3.96
C GLY A 156 -8.64 -6.12 5.27
N PRO A 157 -9.47 -7.12 5.61
CA PRO A 157 -10.32 -7.11 6.78
C PRO A 157 -9.53 -6.98 8.08
N GLN A 158 -10.09 -6.24 9.05
CA GLN A 158 -9.46 -6.01 10.34
C GLN A 158 -10.29 -6.68 11.46
N ILE A 159 -9.59 -7.03 12.53
CA ILE A 159 -10.21 -7.39 13.83
C ILE A 159 -9.78 -6.29 14.82
N ALA A 160 -10.72 -5.75 15.57
CA ALA A 160 -10.49 -4.68 16.51
C ALA A 160 -11.32 -4.89 17.79
N GLU A 161 -11.01 -4.16 18.85
CA GLU A 161 -11.82 -4.07 20.04
C GLU A 161 -12.50 -2.70 20.13
N ILE A 162 -13.58 -2.59 20.92
CA ILE A 162 -14.17 -1.28 21.19
C ILE A 162 -13.13 -0.41 21.92
N GLY A 163 -12.91 0.80 21.40
CA GLY A 163 -11.88 1.73 21.87
C GLY A 163 -10.61 1.74 21.01
N ASP A 164 -10.42 0.76 20.13
CA ASP A 164 -9.31 0.77 19.18
C ASP A 164 -9.51 1.82 18.10
N THR A 165 -8.41 2.14 17.43
CA THR A 165 -8.39 3.04 16.29
C THR A 165 -7.87 2.29 15.06
N ILE A 166 -8.63 2.34 13.96
CA ILE A 166 -8.22 1.80 12.66
C ILE A 166 -7.78 2.97 11.78
N SER A 167 -6.48 3.03 11.46
CA SER A 167 -5.94 4.07 10.58
C SER A 167 -6.25 3.74 9.12
N LEU A 168 -7.10 4.56 8.52
CA LEU A 168 -7.53 4.45 7.13
C LEU A 168 -6.71 5.39 6.25
N VAL A 169 -6.20 4.87 5.14
CA VAL A 169 -5.58 5.66 4.07
C VAL A 169 -6.29 5.34 2.77
N ALA A 170 -6.80 6.38 2.13
CA ALA A 170 -7.51 6.27 0.87
C ALA A 170 -6.99 7.28 -0.14
N ALA A 171 -7.16 6.98 -1.42
CA ALA A 171 -6.81 7.89 -2.50
C ALA A 171 -7.80 7.81 -3.65
N SER A 172 -7.77 8.84 -4.52
CA SER A 172 -8.39 8.87 -5.84
C SER A 172 -7.36 9.27 -6.90
N ASN A 173 -7.59 8.86 -8.16
CA ASN A 173 -6.70 9.16 -9.27
C ASN A 173 -6.77 10.62 -9.74
N GLN A 174 -7.78 11.36 -9.31
CA GLN A 174 -7.97 12.78 -9.61
C GLN A 174 -8.58 13.52 -8.41
N SER A 175 -8.53 14.84 -8.43
CA SER A 175 -9.12 15.67 -7.36
C SER A 175 -10.62 15.42 -7.25
N ALA A 176 -11.06 15.06 -6.04
CA ALA A 176 -12.43 14.67 -5.71
C ALA A 176 -12.83 15.13 -4.31
N THR A 177 -14.11 15.12 -4.02
CA THR A 177 -14.62 15.09 -2.66
C THR A 177 -14.55 13.66 -2.17
N LEU A 178 -13.74 13.42 -1.12
CA LEU A 178 -13.57 12.11 -0.50
C LEU A 178 -14.34 12.05 0.80
N LYS A 179 -15.16 11.02 0.97
CA LYS A 179 -15.92 10.76 2.20
C LYS A 179 -15.71 9.33 2.67
N ILE A 180 -15.67 9.15 3.98
CA ILE A 180 -15.66 7.84 4.62
C ILE A 180 -16.92 7.69 5.45
N TYR A 181 -17.57 6.55 5.27
CA TYR A 181 -18.73 6.10 6.04
C TYR A 181 -18.38 4.81 6.79
N ASP A 182 -18.96 4.60 7.97
CA ASP A 182 -18.93 3.34 8.70
C ASP A 182 -20.38 2.92 8.99
N ASN A 183 -20.78 1.78 8.47
CA ASN A 183 -22.18 1.28 8.49
C ASN A 183 -23.19 2.37 8.06
N GLY A 184 -22.85 3.13 7.01
CA GLY A 184 -23.68 4.20 6.46
C GLY A 184 -23.58 5.54 7.21
N ALA A 185 -22.96 5.59 8.37
CA ALA A 185 -22.74 6.85 9.12
C ALA A 185 -21.49 7.58 8.58
N LEU A 186 -21.66 8.83 8.13
CA LEU A 186 -20.56 9.67 7.68
C LEU A 186 -19.57 9.94 8.82
N LYS A 187 -18.30 9.65 8.59
CA LYS A 187 -17.22 9.86 9.55
C LYS A 187 -16.35 11.07 9.22
N THR A 188 -16.03 11.28 7.94
CA THR A 188 -15.21 12.41 7.51
C THR A 188 -15.49 12.79 6.06
N THR A 189 -15.13 14.05 5.71
CA THR A 189 -15.18 14.58 4.34
C THR A 189 -13.96 15.45 4.10
N VAL A 190 -13.28 15.22 2.98
CA VAL A 190 -12.19 16.09 2.48
C VAL A 190 -12.54 16.55 1.07
N LEU A 191 -12.43 17.85 0.83
CA LEU A 191 -12.79 18.46 -0.44
C LEU A 191 -11.55 18.67 -1.32
N ASN A 192 -11.71 18.49 -2.63
CA ASN A 192 -10.68 18.80 -3.65
C ASN A 192 -9.34 18.10 -3.35
N ALA A 193 -9.38 16.83 -2.97
CA ALA A 193 -8.22 16.04 -2.57
C ALA A 193 -8.04 14.80 -3.45
N THR A 194 -6.81 14.33 -3.55
CA THR A 194 -6.45 13.04 -4.17
C THR A 194 -6.10 11.98 -3.13
N SER A 195 -6.08 12.35 -1.84
CA SER A 195 -5.82 11.42 -0.76
C SER A 195 -6.54 11.84 0.52
N LEU A 196 -6.81 10.88 1.38
CA LEU A 196 -7.48 11.05 2.67
C LEU A 196 -6.85 10.07 3.66
N SER A 197 -6.47 10.58 4.83
CA SER A 197 -6.13 9.76 6.00
C SER A 197 -7.13 10.05 7.11
N TYR A 198 -7.62 9.00 7.77
CA TYR A 198 -8.60 9.13 8.86
C TYR A 198 -8.41 8.01 9.88
N ASP A 199 -8.35 8.38 11.15
CA ASP A 199 -8.30 7.45 12.26
C ASP A 199 -9.72 7.15 12.74
N LEU A 200 -10.24 5.98 12.37
CA LEU A 200 -11.57 5.52 12.71
C LEU A 200 -11.58 4.92 14.13
N LEU A 201 -12.21 5.61 15.08
CA LEU A 201 -12.42 5.07 16.42
C LEU A 201 -13.54 4.02 16.39
N VAL A 202 -13.24 2.81 16.86
CA VAL A 202 -14.20 1.70 16.99
C VAL A 202 -15.07 1.92 18.23
N THR A 203 -16.36 2.14 18.01
CA THR A 203 -17.31 2.50 19.11
C THR A 203 -18.41 1.48 19.31
N GLN A 204 -18.60 0.54 18.40
CA GLN A 204 -19.67 -0.47 18.44
C GLN A 204 -19.10 -1.84 18.12
N SER A 205 -19.64 -2.88 18.73
CA SER A 205 -19.29 -4.27 18.42
C SER A 205 -20.05 -4.79 17.20
N GLY A 206 -19.48 -5.80 16.54
CA GLY A 206 -20.09 -6.50 15.41
C GLY A 206 -19.33 -6.30 14.11
N GLN A 207 -19.97 -6.70 13.01
CA GLN A 207 -19.40 -6.53 11.69
C GLN A 207 -19.70 -5.12 11.17
N HIS A 208 -18.65 -4.47 10.64
CA HIS A 208 -18.71 -3.13 10.08
C HIS A 208 -18.27 -3.14 8.62
N THR A 209 -18.94 -2.30 7.82
CA THR A 209 -18.53 -2.00 6.44
C THR A 209 -18.15 -0.53 6.36
N VAL A 210 -16.89 -0.28 6.06
CA VAL A 210 -16.36 1.07 5.82
C VAL A 210 -16.39 1.33 4.33
N VAL A 211 -17.03 2.42 3.91
CA VAL A 211 -17.17 2.81 2.51
C VAL A 211 -16.40 4.10 2.27
N LEU A 212 -15.51 4.08 1.28
CA LEU A 212 -14.95 5.27 0.64
C LEU A 212 -15.87 5.69 -0.50
N GLU A 213 -16.26 6.94 -0.53
CA GLU A 213 -16.94 7.60 -1.66
C GLU A 213 -16.06 8.71 -2.19
N ALA A 214 -15.72 8.69 -3.46
CA ALA A 214 -15.06 9.77 -4.17
C ALA A 214 -16.01 10.36 -5.20
N THR A 215 -16.19 11.69 -5.22
CA THR A 215 -17.06 12.39 -6.19
C THR A 215 -16.30 13.52 -6.88
N SER A 216 -16.28 13.52 -8.21
CA SER A 216 -15.68 14.57 -9.04
C SER A 216 -16.62 14.91 -10.20
N GLY A 217 -17.18 16.12 -10.20
CA GLY A 217 -18.24 16.50 -11.15
C GLY A 217 -19.46 15.60 -11.01
N THR A 218 -19.81 14.90 -12.09
CA THR A 218 -20.93 13.93 -12.12
C THR A 218 -20.48 12.48 -11.89
N SER A 219 -19.17 12.23 -11.76
CA SER A 219 -18.61 10.89 -11.57
C SER A 219 -18.50 10.56 -10.08
N THR A 220 -18.82 9.33 -9.74
CA THR A 220 -18.64 8.80 -8.37
C THR A 220 -17.96 7.42 -8.44
N ALA A 221 -17.00 7.22 -7.57
CA ALA A 221 -16.31 5.93 -7.37
C ALA A 221 -16.39 5.53 -5.90
N TYR A 222 -16.42 4.23 -5.66
CA TYR A 222 -16.50 3.66 -4.31
C TYR A 222 -15.45 2.59 -4.11
N ASP A 223 -15.02 2.43 -2.86
CA ASP A 223 -14.31 1.26 -2.39
C ASP A 223 -14.79 0.89 -0.98
N THR A 224 -14.60 -0.36 -0.58
CA THR A 224 -15.09 -0.87 0.70
C THR A 224 -14.03 -1.70 1.41
N LEU A 225 -14.00 -1.54 2.72
CA LEU A 225 -13.26 -2.44 3.59
C LEU A 225 -14.18 -2.89 4.74
N THR A 226 -13.89 -4.03 5.35
CA THR A 226 -14.66 -4.55 6.48
C THR A 226 -13.79 -4.73 7.71
N TYR A 227 -14.40 -4.58 8.88
CA TYR A 227 -13.79 -5.00 10.12
C TYR A 227 -14.83 -5.68 11.03
N VAL A 228 -14.33 -6.50 11.95
CA VAL A 228 -15.13 -7.08 13.02
C VAL A 228 -14.61 -6.55 14.33
N SER A 229 -15.50 -5.98 15.15
CA SER A 229 -15.13 -5.53 16.48
C SER A 229 -15.76 -6.40 17.56
N ASN A 230 -14.93 -6.76 18.55
CA ASN A 230 -15.37 -7.49 19.73
C ASN A 230 -15.63 -6.51 20.87
N PRO A 231 -16.59 -6.83 21.80
CA PRO A 231 -16.75 -6.08 23.03
C PRO A 231 -15.46 -6.21 23.87
N ILE A 232 -15.15 -5.17 24.65
CA ILE A 232 -14.04 -5.23 25.59
C ILE A 232 -14.26 -6.42 26.54
N GLN A 233 -13.33 -7.36 26.56
CA GLN A 233 -13.33 -8.43 27.56
C GLN A 233 -12.78 -7.83 28.86
N MET A 234 -13.66 -7.57 29.82
CA MET A 234 -13.21 -7.25 31.19
C MET A 234 -12.64 -8.53 31.83
N VAL A 235 -11.34 -8.52 32.09
CA VAL A 235 -10.63 -9.55 32.85
C VAL A 235 -10.67 -9.20 34.32
#